data_cb14291ad0962e48fea5f1023f73f232
#
_entry.id   cb14291ad0962e48fea5f1023f73f232
#
_cell.length_a   1.000
_cell.length_b   1.000
_cell.length_c   1.000
_cell.angle_alpha   90.00
_cell.angle_beta   90.00
_cell.angle_gamma   90.00
#
_symmetry.space_group_name_H-M   'P 1'
#
loop_
_entity.id
_entity.type
_entity.pdbx_description
1 polymer ?
#
loop_
_entity_poly.entity_id
_entity_poly.type
_entity_poly.pdbx_seq_one_letter_code
_entity_poly.pdbx_strand_id
1 'polypeptide(L)'
;MALLKILKSIRELINSYLSENNISNVNFTVELSKPGFGDITCNVAFLLSKKLHSSPQDISQKIVDFCSKKLDSEISKVLSHPAGHINFEINFKNYTKSIILESIAKQYGDIDIGHNKKLIVEHTSVNPNKALHIGHIRNVVLGDIISRILKKANFDVRVLNYIDDSGLQVADIIVGFQYCGFSETPPNNEKFDHYCGDSVYVGTTAKYSNDKELELKRHNVLKEIEDINSETSKFAQNITRKVLSAQLKTIWQLGVTYDCLNFESQIIHSKLWEKIFEKLKSKNLVRLENGGKNDGCWVISAKDEEDKILVRSNGVATYIAKDIPYAAWKLGIIDDPFNYKMYTKQENDQILYETTLEKNLEPKQNFSGEKVITVIDNRQIRLQKIVTDLMRLFSSTDSYIHLGYESVTLSANTASKLGLETNEKSVQMSGRKGLYVDADLILSNLKNKIFEESKKRNANLDTSELNEIAKSVSVGTIRYEMIKPDLDKIISFDLDTSLKIEGDTCSYIQYSYARASRILEKSDIKPNFDSDFSNLTDQYEINLIKKIATYDLQVNDAANNLSPKVIARFCYELSVTFSSFYEHVMVLNAETDELKNSRLCLV
;
A
#
# COMPACT_ATOMS: atom_id res chain seq x y z
N MET A 1 0.46 10.68 20.15
CA MET A 1 1.31 11.67 19.40
C MET A 1 2.40 12.31 20.27
N ALA A 2 2.71 11.72 21.43
CA ALA A 2 3.65 12.34 22.38
C ALA A 2 5.03 12.60 21.80
N LEU A 3 5.62 11.67 21.05
CA LEU A 3 6.99 11.83 20.56
C LEU A 3 7.10 12.85 19.41
N LEU A 4 6.19 12.82 18.43
CA LEU A 4 6.14 13.86 17.39
C LEU A 4 5.92 15.26 17.96
N LYS A 5 5.09 15.36 19.01
CA LYS A 5 4.85 16.63 19.72
C LYS A 5 6.12 17.15 20.37
N ILE A 6 6.87 16.27 21.04
CA ILE A 6 8.15 16.62 21.68
C ILE A 6 9.18 17.07 20.62
N LEU A 7 9.32 16.33 19.51
CA LEU A 7 10.22 16.72 18.43
C LEU A 7 9.83 18.09 17.83
N LYS A 8 8.54 18.35 17.70
CA LYS A 8 8.02 19.64 17.21
C LYS A 8 8.30 20.77 18.22
N SER A 9 8.05 20.56 19.51
CA SER A 9 8.34 21.52 20.58
C SER A 9 9.83 21.86 20.63
N ILE A 10 10.71 20.87 20.56
CA ILE A 10 12.16 21.10 20.48
C ILE A 10 12.53 21.92 19.23
N ARG A 11 11.95 21.59 18.07
CA ARG A 11 12.20 22.33 16.83
C ARG A 11 11.75 23.78 16.94
N GLU A 12 10.60 24.04 17.54
CA GLU A 12 10.06 25.38 17.79
C GLU A 12 10.96 26.15 18.77
N LEU A 13 11.46 25.50 19.83
CA LEU A 13 12.39 26.08 20.79
C LEU A 13 13.72 26.50 20.12
N ILE A 14 14.27 25.65 19.26
CA ILE A 14 15.47 25.98 18.47
C ILE A 14 15.19 27.13 17.49
N ASN A 15 14.04 27.12 16.80
CA ASN A 15 13.65 28.21 15.90
C ASN A 15 13.49 29.54 16.64
N SER A 16 12.98 29.54 17.89
CA SER A 16 12.92 30.73 18.73
C SER A 16 14.32 31.29 19.01
N TYR A 17 15.30 30.42 19.35
CA TYR A 17 16.68 30.85 19.49
C TYR A 17 17.24 31.49 18.21
N LEU A 18 17.00 30.87 17.06
CA LEU A 18 17.45 31.37 15.76
C LEU A 18 16.85 32.75 15.46
N SER A 19 15.54 32.92 15.71
CA SER A 19 14.82 34.18 15.48
C SER A 19 15.32 35.28 16.40
N GLU A 20 15.50 35.01 17.69
CA GLU A 20 16.00 35.99 18.67
C GLU A 20 17.44 36.47 18.34
N ASN A 21 18.21 35.63 17.62
CA ASN A 21 19.56 35.97 17.18
C ASN A 21 19.62 36.43 15.70
N ASN A 22 18.51 36.75 15.06
CA ASN A 22 18.39 37.16 13.66
C ASN A 22 19.02 36.19 12.64
N ILE A 23 18.97 34.90 12.93
CA ILE A 23 19.49 33.84 12.07
C ILE A 23 18.34 33.23 11.28
N SER A 24 18.38 33.34 9.96
CA SER A 24 17.37 32.80 9.06
C SER A 24 17.94 31.69 8.15
N ASN A 25 17.04 30.91 7.52
CA ASN A 25 17.38 29.91 6.51
C ASN A 25 18.38 28.83 6.98
N VAL A 26 18.11 28.22 8.13
CA VAL A 26 18.86 27.06 8.63
C VAL A 26 17.97 25.83 8.61
N ASN A 27 18.30 24.87 7.76
CA ASN A 27 17.59 23.59 7.68
C ASN A 27 18.29 22.55 8.57
N PHE A 28 17.83 22.37 9.80
CA PHE A 28 18.40 21.46 10.79
C PHE A 28 17.46 20.27 11.06
N THR A 29 18.03 19.18 11.59
CA THR A 29 17.31 18.00 12.03
C THR A 29 17.12 17.97 13.54
N VAL A 30 15.97 17.48 13.97
CA VAL A 30 15.68 17.05 15.35
C VAL A 30 15.19 15.62 15.23
N GLU A 31 15.92 14.68 15.80
CA GLU A 31 15.70 13.24 15.59
C GLU A 31 16.07 12.43 16.83
N LEU A 32 15.66 11.14 16.86
CA LEU A 32 16.06 10.25 17.94
C LEU A 32 17.57 10.04 17.94
N SER A 33 18.17 10.08 19.15
CA SER A 33 19.60 9.88 19.34
C SER A 33 20.01 8.43 19.15
N LYS A 34 21.28 8.22 18.83
CA LYS A 34 21.90 6.90 18.97
C LYS A 34 22.01 6.52 20.46
N PRO A 35 22.01 5.24 20.80
CA PRO A 35 22.19 4.79 22.18
C PRO A 35 23.42 5.44 22.84
N GLY A 36 23.25 5.94 24.06
CA GLY A 36 24.32 6.60 24.81
C GLY A 36 24.45 8.12 24.64
N PHE A 37 23.62 8.74 23.76
CA PHE A 37 23.70 10.18 23.47
C PHE A 37 22.41 10.95 23.85
N GLY A 38 21.71 10.52 24.90
CA GLY A 38 20.39 11.04 25.25
C GLY A 38 19.27 10.40 24.43
N ASP A 39 18.07 11.00 24.43
CA ASP A 39 16.90 10.47 23.73
C ASP A 39 16.69 11.14 22.37
N ILE A 40 16.92 12.46 22.28
CA ILE A 40 16.72 13.27 21.07
C ILE A 40 17.94 14.12 20.82
N THR A 41 18.34 14.27 19.55
CA THR A 41 19.50 15.07 19.14
C THR A 41 19.13 16.13 18.09
N CYS A 42 19.86 17.25 18.12
CA CYS A 42 19.75 18.31 17.12
C CYS A 42 21.14 18.67 16.58
N ASN A 43 21.25 18.84 15.26
CA ASN A 43 22.49 19.12 14.55
C ASN A 43 22.70 20.61 14.21
N VAL A 44 21.86 21.51 14.69
CA VAL A 44 21.84 22.92 14.30
C VAL A 44 23.17 23.63 14.50
N ALA A 45 23.90 23.31 15.57
CA ALA A 45 25.18 23.97 15.86
C ALA A 45 26.28 23.74 14.80
N PHE A 46 26.29 22.55 14.15
CA PHE A 46 27.20 22.31 13.01
C PHE A 46 26.90 23.18 11.81
N LEU A 47 25.59 23.38 11.53
CA LEU A 47 25.16 24.21 10.39
C LEU A 47 25.47 25.69 10.61
N LEU A 48 25.45 26.12 11.87
CA LEU A 48 25.73 27.49 12.26
C LEU A 48 27.22 27.80 12.35
N SER A 49 28.10 26.82 12.55
CA SER A 49 29.52 27.02 12.81
C SER A 49 30.23 27.82 11.71
N LYS A 50 29.94 27.51 10.45
CA LYS A 50 30.48 28.26 9.30
C LYS A 50 29.89 29.67 9.19
N LYS A 51 28.62 29.84 9.52
CA LYS A 51 27.91 31.13 9.41
C LYS A 51 28.28 32.09 10.51
N LEU A 52 28.56 31.59 11.71
CA LEU A 52 28.86 32.38 12.89
C LEU A 52 30.36 32.44 13.21
N HIS A 53 31.24 31.81 12.40
CA HIS A 53 32.69 31.71 12.63
C HIS A 53 33.05 31.30 14.06
N SER A 54 32.30 30.35 14.63
CA SER A 54 32.47 29.86 16.01
C SER A 54 32.46 28.33 16.03
N SER A 55 33.04 27.73 17.06
CA SER A 55 33.07 26.28 17.17
C SER A 55 31.66 25.71 17.35
N PRO A 56 31.34 24.49 16.79
CA PRO A 56 30.07 23.85 17.05
C PRO A 56 29.77 23.65 18.53
N GLN A 57 30.80 23.43 19.36
CA GLN A 57 30.67 23.27 20.80
C GLN A 57 30.23 24.56 21.49
N ASP A 58 30.85 25.72 21.16
CA ASP A 58 30.48 27.02 21.75
C ASP A 58 29.03 27.41 21.35
N ILE A 59 28.65 27.12 20.09
CA ILE A 59 27.30 27.38 19.60
C ILE A 59 26.28 26.48 20.30
N SER A 60 26.60 25.19 20.42
CA SER A 60 25.69 24.25 21.10
C SER A 60 25.50 24.62 22.57
N GLN A 61 26.58 25.09 23.26
CA GLN A 61 26.46 25.53 24.65
C GLN A 61 25.54 26.75 24.79
N LYS A 62 25.67 27.75 23.92
CA LYS A 62 24.75 28.93 23.92
C LYS A 62 23.30 28.52 23.70
N ILE A 63 23.05 27.56 22.82
CA ILE A 63 21.69 27.05 22.56
C ILE A 63 21.18 26.27 23.77
N VAL A 64 22.02 25.45 24.39
CA VAL A 64 21.69 24.71 25.62
C VAL A 64 21.31 25.67 26.75
N ASP A 65 22.10 26.75 26.96
CA ASP A 65 21.82 27.76 27.99
C ASP A 65 20.49 28.49 27.74
N PHE A 66 20.12 28.70 26.50
CA PHE A 66 18.83 29.25 26.10
C PHE A 66 17.69 28.26 26.33
N CYS A 67 17.84 27.04 25.84
CA CYS A 67 16.80 26.00 25.91
C CYS A 67 16.52 25.60 27.36
N SER A 68 17.53 25.48 28.21
CA SER A 68 17.40 25.09 29.64
C SER A 68 16.44 25.97 30.43
N LYS A 69 16.21 27.21 30.00
CA LYS A 69 15.31 28.16 30.67
C LYS A 69 13.84 28.01 30.20
N LYS A 70 13.59 27.22 29.14
CA LYS A 70 12.29 27.16 28.46
C LYS A 70 11.84 25.71 28.18
N LEU A 71 12.36 24.73 28.95
CA LEU A 71 12.04 23.31 28.75
C LEU A 71 10.61 23.01 29.17
N ASP A 72 9.94 22.17 28.35
CA ASP A 72 8.67 21.57 28.71
C ASP A 72 8.81 20.51 29.80
N SER A 73 7.75 20.18 30.52
CA SER A 73 7.73 19.17 31.59
C SER A 73 8.10 17.76 31.11
N GLU A 74 8.03 17.50 29.82
CA GLU A 74 8.35 16.23 29.18
C GLU A 74 9.85 16.07 28.87
N ILE A 75 10.64 17.16 29.01
CA ILE A 75 12.10 17.16 28.83
C ILE A 75 12.76 17.41 30.16
N SER A 76 13.58 16.46 30.62
CA SER A 76 14.27 16.57 31.90
C SER A 76 15.55 17.41 31.81
N LYS A 77 16.25 17.35 30.66
CA LYS A 77 17.56 17.95 30.51
C LYS A 77 17.94 18.22 29.06
N VAL A 78 18.72 19.24 28.84
CA VAL A 78 19.39 19.50 27.55
C VAL A 78 20.90 19.64 27.78
N LEU A 79 21.68 19.01 26.90
CA LEU A 79 23.14 18.90 27.05
C LEU A 79 23.83 19.24 25.73
N SER A 80 24.99 19.92 25.85
CA SER A 80 25.92 20.09 24.75
C SER A 80 26.89 18.91 24.71
N HIS A 81 27.02 18.27 23.55
CA HIS A 81 28.03 17.25 23.32
C HIS A 81 29.32 17.90 22.83
N PRO A 82 30.53 17.39 23.21
CA PRO A 82 31.81 17.95 22.77
C PRO A 82 31.97 18.10 21.25
N ALA A 83 31.35 17.23 20.48
CA ALA A 83 31.31 17.34 19.02
C ALA A 83 30.32 18.39 18.49
N GLY A 84 29.56 19.09 19.35
CA GLY A 84 28.59 20.13 18.94
C GLY A 84 27.16 19.69 18.72
N HIS A 85 26.81 18.44 19.03
CA HIS A 85 25.39 18.02 19.07
C HIS A 85 24.69 18.60 20.29
N ILE A 86 23.42 18.91 20.17
CA ILE A 86 22.53 19.28 21.27
C ILE A 86 21.63 18.08 21.55
N ASN A 87 21.75 17.52 22.76
CA ASN A 87 21.04 16.34 23.17
C ASN A 87 20.01 16.65 24.23
N PHE A 88 18.81 16.11 24.09
CA PHE A 88 17.70 16.26 25.02
C PHE A 88 17.41 14.90 25.67
N GLU A 89 17.18 14.91 26.98
CA GLU A 89 16.74 13.77 27.75
C GLU A 89 15.25 13.92 28.09
N ILE A 90 14.47 12.87 27.83
CA ILE A 90 13.04 12.85 28.11
C ILE A 90 12.83 12.63 29.61
N ASN A 91 11.84 13.32 30.19
CA ASN A 91 11.37 13.04 31.55
C ASN A 91 10.48 11.78 31.51
N PHE A 92 11.12 10.62 31.68
CA PHE A 92 10.45 9.33 31.55
C PHE A 92 9.24 9.19 32.47
N LYS A 93 9.25 9.75 33.67
CA LYS A 93 8.13 9.68 34.61
C LYS A 93 6.84 10.28 34.04
N ASN A 94 6.91 11.47 33.49
CA ASN A 94 5.76 12.15 32.89
C ASN A 94 5.38 11.53 31.53
N TYR A 95 6.40 11.16 30.76
CA TYR A 95 6.25 10.60 29.41
C TYR A 95 5.58 9.23 29.40
N THR A 96 5.95 8.32 30.33
CA THR A 96 5.40 6.96 30.43
C THR A 96 3.88 7.01 30.55
N LYS A 97 3.34 7.85 31.44
CA LYS A 97 1.90 7.99 31.61
C LYS A 97 1.21 8.46 30.33
N SER A 98 1.77 9.47 29.68
CA SER A 98 1.25 9.97 28.40
C SER A 98 1.23 8.88 27.33
N ILE A 99 2.30 8.10 27.19
CA ILE A 99 2.39 7.04 26.17
C ILE A 99 1.39 5.91 26.45
N ILE A 100 1.29 5.42 27.68
CA ILE A 100 0.34 4.36 28.02
C ILE A 100 -1.10 4.82 27.74
N LEU A 101 -1.48 6.03 28.15
CA LEU A 101 -2.83 6.56 27.92
C LEU A 101 -3.13 6.83 26.44
N GLU A 102 -2.14 7.33 25.68
CA GLU A 102 -2.30 7.54 24.24
C GLU A 102 -2.37 6.22 23.46
N SER A 103 -1.58 5.20 23.86
CA SER A 103 -1.50 3.93 23.14
C SER A 103 -2.81 3.13 23.12
N ILE A 104 -3.66 3.30 24.12
CA ILE A 104 -4.99 2.67 24.19
C ILE A 104 -6.07 3.47 23.44
N ALA A 105 -5.76 4.69 23.01
CA ALA A 105 -6.71 5.53 22.27
C ALA A 105 -6.89 5.01 20.84
N LYS A 106 -8.13 5.01 20.33
CA LYS A 106 -8.45 4.59 18.96
C LYS A 106 -7.65 5.34 17.89
N GLN A 107 -7.29 6.60 18.18
CA GLN A 107 -6.53 7.48 17.28
C GLN A 107 -5.02 7.34 17.45
N TYR A 108 -4.53 6.37 18.20
CA TYR A 108 -3.08 6.20 18.40
C TYR A 108 -2.35 6.03 17.06
N GLY A 109 -1.33 6.84 16.85
CA GLY A 109 -0.57 6.91 15.60
C GLY A 109 -1.22 7.73 14.48
N ASP A 110 -2.40 8.34 14.69
CA ASP A 110 -2.96 9.31 13.74
C ASP A 110 -2.09 10.58 13.74
N ILE A 111 -1.76 11.05 12.54
CA ILE A 111 -0.96 12.27 12.34
C ILE A 111 -1.66 13.17 11.34
N ASP A 112 -1.36 14.46 11.36
CA ASP A 112 -1.98 15.43 10.45
C ASP A 112 -0.96 16.05 9.48
N ILE A 113 -0.52 15.26 8.51
CA ILE A 113 0.28 15.76 7.37
C ILE A 113 -0.57 15.93 6.10
N GLY A 114 -1.68 15.23 6.03
CA GLY A 114 -2.61 15.27 4.90
C GLY A 114 -3.54 16.48 4.91
N HIS A 115 -3.81 17.06 6.08
CA HIS A 115 -4.75 18.18 6.24
C HIS A 115 -6.10 17.95 5.55
N ASN A 116 -6.58 16.71 5.57
CA ASN A 116 -7.80 16.24 4.91
C ASN A 116 -7.84 16.51 3.39
N LYS A 117 -6.69 16.62 2.72
CA LYS A 117 -6.61 16.77 1.27
C LYS A 117 -7.08 15.50 0.58
N LYS A 118 -7.82 15.67 -0.51
CA LYS A 118 -8.30 14.55 -1.33
C LYS A 118 -7.15 13.89 -2.08
N LEU A 119 -7.02 12.58 -1.89
CA LEU A 119 -5.99 11.77 -2.49
C LEU A 119 -6.60 10.50 -3.10
N ILE A 120 -6.23 10.22 -4.35
CA ILE A 120 -6.63 9.00 -5.05
C ILE A 120 -5.52 7.97 -4.94
N VAL A 121 -5.84 6.76 -4.51
CA VAL A 121 -4.98 5.59 -4.66
C VAL A 121 -5.62 4.64 -5.65
N GLU A 122 -4.97 4.43 -6.77
CA GLU A 122 -5.36 3.42 -7.76
C GLU A 122 -4.46 2.22 -7.64
N HIS A 123 -5.06 1.05 -7.53
CA HIS A 123 -4.29 -0.20 -7.47
C HIS A 123 -5.10 -1.40 -7.98
N THR A 124 -4.45 -2.54 -8.03
CA THR A 124 -4.94 -3.82 -8.55
C THR A 124 -4.93 -3.82 -10.06
N SER A 125 -5.86 -3.16 -10.73
CA SER A 125 -5.89 -2.96 -12.19
C SER A 125 -5.62 -4.27 -12.97
N VAL A 126 -6.30 -5.35 -12.58
CA VAL A 126 -6.15 -6.68 -13.17
C VAL A 126 -7.27 -6.91 -14.18
N ASN A 127 -6.89 -7.41 -15.38
CA ASN A 127 -7.84 -7.70 -16.44
C ASN A 127 -8.86 -8.77 -15.98
N PRO A 128 -10.16 -8.58 -16.24
CA PRO A 128 -11.21 -9.51 -15.85
C PRO A 128 -11.30 -10.69 -16.82
N ASN A 129 -10.21 -11.46 -16.94
CA ASN A 129 -10.08 -12.57 -17.87
C ASN A 129 -9.66 -13.89 -17.23
N LYS A 130 -9.18 -13.88 -15.99
CA LYS A 130 -8.71 -15.06 -15.25
C LYS A 130 -8.60 -14.79 -13.76
N ALA A 131 -8.33 -15.84 -12.97
CA ALA A 131 -8.07 -15.73 -11.55
C ALA A 131 -6.84 -14.87 -11.25
N LEU A 132 -6.81 -14.29 -10.04
CA LEU A 132 -5.65 -13.58 -9.53
C LEU A 132 -4.51 -14.56 -9.26
N HIS A 133 -3.27 -14.19 -9.57
CA HIS A 133 -2.09 -14.93 -9.18
C HIS A 133 -1.26 -14.17 -8.14
N ILE A 134 -0.28 -14.83 -7.53
CA ILE A 134 0.53 -14.25 -6.44
C ILE A 134 1.16 -12.88 -6.80
N GLY A 135 1.53 -12.66 -8.04
CA GLY A 135 2.04 -11.36 -8.50
C GLY A 135 1.01 -10.25 -8.42
N HIS A 136 -0.29 -10.54 -8.66
CA HIS A 136 -1.38 -9.57 -8.48
C HIS A 136 -1.59 -9.26 -6.99
N ILE A 137 -1.40 -10.25 -6.11
CA ILE A 137 -1.57 -10.06 -4.66
C ILE A 137 -0.61 -9.01 -4.11
N ARG A 138 0.61 -8.90 -4.62
CA ARG A 138 1.54 -7.84 -4.23
C ARG A 138 0.94 -6.46 -4.48
N ASN A 139 0.39 -6.22 -5.66
CA ASN A 139 -0.26 -4.96 -6.01
C ASN A 139 -1.45 -4.66 -5.08
N VAL A 140 -2.35 -5.64 -4.94
CA VAL A 140 -3.56 -5.55 -4.09
C VAL A 140 -3.18 -5.14 -2.67
N VAL A 141 -2.20 -5.81 -2.07
CA VAL A 141 -1.78 -5.58 -0.68
C VAL A 141 -1.04 -4.24 -0.53
N LEU A 142 -0.13 -3.92 -1.47
CA LEU A 142 0.59 -2.63 -1.44
C LEU A 142 -0.38 -1.45 -1.50
N GLY A 143 -1.34 -1.48 -2.43
CA GLY A 143 -2.32 -0.40 -2.58
C GLY A 143 -3.19 -0.22 -1.34
N ASP A 144 -3.67 -1.32 -0.76
CA ASP A 144 -4.46 -1.27 0.48
C ASP A 144 -3.66 -0.69 1.66
N ILE A 145 -2.43 -1.17 1.88
CA ILE A 145 -1.61 -0.70 3.01
C ILE A 145 -1.22 0.78 2.84
N ILE A 146 -0.85 1.21 1.63
CA ILE A 146 -0.59 2.63 1.34
C ILE A 146 -1.84 3.47 1.61
N SER A 147 -3.02 3.01 1.19
CA SER A 147 -4.29 3.70 1.46
C SER A 147 -4.55 3.84 2.96
N ARG A 148 -4.31 2.79 3.75
CA ARG A 148 -4.47 2.81 5.21
C ARG A 148 -3.47 3.74 5.90
N ILE A 149 -2.20 3.73 5.48
CA ILE A 149 -1.15 4.63 5.98
C ILE A 149 -1.55 6.09 5.73
N LEU A 150 -2.01 6.41 4.52
CA LEU A 150 -2.39 7.77 4.15
C LEU A 150 -3.67 8.23 4.85
N LYS A 151 -4.65 7.34 5.06
CA LYS A 151 -5.82 7.64 5.92
C LYS A 151 -5.39 7.97 7.35
N LYS A 152 -4.43 7.20 7.90
CA LYS A 152 -3.88 7.46 9.24
C LYS A 152 -3.06 8.76 9.30
N ALA A 153 -2.55 9.22 8.16
CA ALA A 153 -1.88 10.50 7.99
C ALA A 153 -2.84 11.68 7.67
N ASN A 154 -4.15 11.49 7.87
CA ASN A 154 -5.23 12.47 7.66
C ASN A 154 -5.36 12.98 6.21
N PHE A 155 -5.26 12.07 5.22
CA PHE A 155 -5.73 12.33 3.86
C PHE A 155 -7.16 11.80 3.68
N ASP A 156 -8.00 12.50 2.90
CA ASP A 156 -9.28 11.97 2.39
C ASP A 156 -8.98 11.05 1.20
N VAL A 157 -8.70 9.78 1.50
CA VAL A 157 -8.26 8.79 0.50
C VAL A 157 -9.45 8.11 -0.15
N ARG A 158 -9.48 8.15 -1.50
CA ARG A 158 -10.40 7.36 -2.34
C ARG A 158 -9.61 6.28 -3.06
N VAL A 159 -10.11 5.05 -3.01
CA VAL A 159 -9.43 3.87 -3.57
C VAL A 159 -10.14 3.42 -4.84
N LEU A 160 -9.43 3.45 -5.97
CA LEU A 160 -9.94 3.08 -7.28
C LEU A 160 -9.32 1.78 -7.76
N ASN A 161 -10.11 1.01 -8.52
CA ASN A 161 -9.64 -0.16 -9.25
C ASN A 161 -10.03 -0.01 -10.73
N TYR A 162 -9.02 0.06 -11.60
CA TYR A 162 -9.20 0.14 -13.05
C TYR A 162 -9.47 -1.25 -13.62
N ILE A 163 -10.49 -1.38 -14.44
CA ILE A 163 -10.95 -2.65 -15.01
C ILE A 163 -10.79 -2.58 -16.53
N ASP A 164 -9.78 -3.26 -17.07
CA ASP A 164 -9.57 -3.42 -18.53
C ASP A 164 -10.54 -4.45 -19.09
N ASP A 165 -11.78 -4.01 -19.35
CA ASP A 165 -12.88 -4.83 -19.86
C ASP A 165 -13.01 -4.80 -21.39
N SER A 166 -12.10 -4.12 -22.10
CA SER A 166 -12.14 -3.94 -23.55
C SER A 166 -10.89 -4.45 -24.29
N GLY A 167 -9.95 -5.06 -23.57
CA GLY A 167 -8.66 -5.48 -24.11
C GLY A 167 -8.67 -6.78 -24.89
N LEU A 168 -7.53 -7.08 -25.55
CA LEU A 168 -7.37 -8.28 -26.38
C LEU A 168 -7.58 -9.58 -25.61
N GLN A 169 -7.25 -9.63 -24.31
CA GLN A 169 -7.41 -10.81 -23.47
C GLN A 169 -8.90 -11.08 -23.18
N VAL A 170 -9.72 -10.06 -23.13
CA VAL A 170 -11.17 -10.20 -23.05
C VAL A 170 -11.71 -10.76 -24.35
N ALA A 171 -11.28 -10.24 -25.50
CA ALA A 171 -11.65 -10.77 -26.81
C ALA A 171 -11.34 -12.27 -26.94
N ASP A 172 -10.20 -12.74 -26.41
CA ASP A 172 -9.82 -14.15 -26.42
C ASP A 172 -10.84 -15.04 -25.70
N ILE A 173 -11.37 -14.59 -24.55
CA ILE A 173 -12.41 -15.33 -23.83
C ILE A 173 -13.73 -15.34 -24.60
N ILE A 174 -14.10 -14.19 -25.17
CA ILE A 174 -15.34 -14.08 -25.96
C ILE A 174 -15.29 -14.99 -27.19
N VAL A 175 -14.14 -15.03 -27.89
CA VAL A 175 -13.90 -15.99 -28.99
C VAL A 175 -14.06 -17.44 -28.50
N GLY A 176 -13.56 -17.73 -27.30
CA GLY A 176 -13.70 -19.05 -26.67
C GLY A 176 -15.15 -19.47 -26.51
N PHE A 177 -15.96 -18.62 -25.95
CA PHE A 177 -17.39 -18.89 -25.76
C PHE A 177 -18.17 -18.95 -27.10
N GLN A 178 -17.93 -18.03 -28.01
CA GLN A 178 -18.70 -17.92 -29.24
C GLN A 178 -18.28 -18.92 -30.32
N TYR A 179 -17.00 -19.28 -30.41
CA TYR A 179 -16.46 -20.03 -31.54
C TYR A 179 -15.70 -21.30 -31.19
N CYS A 180 -15.34 -21.53 -29.93
CA CYS A 180 -14.58 -22.71 -29.52
C CYS A 180 -15.41 -23.75 -28.76
N GLY A 181 -16.69 -23.49 -28.54
CA GLY A 181 -17.62 -24.45 -27.90
C GLY A 181 -17.51 -24.55 -26.38
N PHE A 182 -16.90 -23.58 -25.73
CA PHE A 182 -16.91 -23.52 -24.27
C PHE A 182 -18.30 -23.09 -23.75
N SER A 183 -18.75 -23.74 -22.66
CA SER A 183 -20.01 -23.41 -21.99
C SER A 183 -19.86 -22.12 -21.15
N GLU A 184 -20.89 -21.27 -21.11
CA GLU A 184 -20.93 -20.13 -20.17
C GLU A 184 -21.07 -20.55 -18.69
N THR A 185 -21.43 -21.81 -18.43
CA THR A 185 -21.50 -22.38 -17.10
C THR A 185 -20.29 -23.26 -16.86
N PRO A 186 -19.45 -22.93 -15.84
CA PRO A 186 -18.28 -23.74 -15.49
C PRO A 186 -18.67 -25.18 -15.15
N PRO A 187 -17.87 -26.19 -15.55
CA PRO A 187 -18.07 -27.55 -15.10
C PRO A 187 -17.81 -27.67 -13.58
N ASN A 188 -18.45 -28.63 -12.93
CA ASN A 188 -18.20 -29.02 -11.54
C ASN A 188 -18.25 -27.87 -10.50
N ASN A 189 -19.02 -26.82 -10.73
CA ASN A 189 -19.07 -25.62 -9.89
C ASN A 189 -17.70 -24.93 -9.71
N GLU A 190 -16.80 -25.06 -10.66
CA GLU A 190 -15.53 -24.35 -10.69
C GLU A 190 -15.76 -22.83 -10.60
N LYS A 191 -14.86 -22.13 -9.93
CA LYS A 191 -14.93 -20.68 -9.80
C LYS A 191 -14.76 -20.03 -11.18
N PHE A 192 -15.60 -19.05 -11.51
CA PHE A 192 -15.74 -18.56 -12.89
C PHE A 192 -14.47 -17.95 -13.46
N ASP A 193 -13.68 -17.25 -12.65
CA ASP A 193 -12.41 -16.66 -13.07
C ASP A 193 -11.31 -17.72 -13.32
N HIS A 194 -11.29 -18.84 -12.58
CA HIS A 194 -10.44 -20.00 -12.84
C HIS A 194 -10.82 -20.64 -14.18
N TYR A 195 -12.09 -20.95 -14.36
CA TYR A 195 -12.59 -21.53 -15.61
C TYR A 195 -12.25 -20.67 -16.84
N CYS A 196 -12.49 -19.34 -16.74
CA CYS A 196 -12.16 -18.43 -17.83
C CYS A 196 -10.65 -18.40 -18.13
N GLY A 197 -9.79 -18.45 -17.11
CA GLY A 197 -8.34 -18.44 -17.28
C GLY A 197 -7.79 -19.77 -17.77
N ASP A 198 -8.08 -20.84 -17.05
CA ASP A 198 -7.39 -22.13 -17.21
C ASP A 198 -7.94 -22.94 -18.38
N SER A 199 -9.25 -22.86 -18.63
CA SER A 199 -9.90 -23.61 -19.69
C SER A 199 -10.17 -22.75 -20.93
N VAL A 200 -10.91 -21.64 -20.78
CA VAL A 200 -11.38 -20.87 -21.95
C VAL A 200 -10.23 -20.10 -22.59
N TYR A 201 -9.50 -19.27 -21.83
CA TYR A 201 -8.41 -18.45 -22.36
C TYR A 201 -7.27 -19.29 -22.92
N VAL A 202 -6.76 -20.28 -22.14
CA VAL A 202 -5.66 -21.15 -22.56
C VAL A 202 -6.08 -22.00 -23.75
N GLY A 203 -7.27 -22.62 -23.70
CA GLY A 203 -7.76 -23.47 -24.78
C GLY A 203 -8.04 -22.69 -26.08
N THR A 204 -8.48 -21.44 -25.99
CA THR A 204 -8.71 -20.57 -27.16
C THR A 204 -7.40 -20.11 -27.77
N THR A 205 -6.47 -19.59 -26.96
CA THR A 205 -5.19 -19.04 -27.44
C THR A 205 -4.30 -20.13 -28.08
N ALA A 206 -4.37 -21.36 -27.58
CA ALA A 206 -3.66 -22.50 -28.18
C ALA A 206 -4.13 -22.83 -29.61
N LYS A 207 -5.39 -22.53 -29.97
CA LYS A 207 -5.94 -22.82 -31.31
C LYS A 207 -5.46 -21.84 -32.38
N TYR A 208 -5.12 -20.60 -32.03
CA TYR A 208 -4.72 -19.58 -33.00
C TYR A 208 -3.49 -19.95 -33.84
N SER A 209 -2.57 -20.75 -33.30
CA SER A 209 -1.38 -21.20 -34.06
C SER A 209 -1.74 -22.08 -35.27
N ASN A 210 -2.88 -22.75 -35.23
CA ASN A 210 -3.33 -23.71 -36.22
C ASN A 210 -4.60 -23.28 -36.98
N ASP A 211 -5.25 -22.19 -36.57
CA ASP A 211 -6.52 -21.71 -37.11
C ASP A 211 -6.47 -20.18 -37.36
N LYS A 212 -6.06 -19.81 -38.59
CA LYS A 212 -5.99 -18.41 -39.01
C LYS A 212 -7.37 -17.74 -39.12
N GLU A 213 -8.43 -18.50 -39.39
CA GLU A 213 -9.77 -17.97 -39.44
C GLU A 213 -10.23 -17.55 -38.05
N LEU A 214 -9.91 -18.36 -37.04
CA LEU A 214 -10.19 -18.03 -35.64
C LEU A 214 -9.43 -16.77 -35.19
N GLU A 215 -8.20 -16.59 -35.65
CA GLU A 215 -7.41 -15.37 -35.36
C GLU A 215 -8.04 -14.12 -36.02
N LEU A 216 -8.63 -14.25 -37.21
CA LEU A 216 -9.39 -13.16 -37.83
C LEU A 216 -10.67 -12.84 -37.04
N LYS A 217 -11.37 -13.86 -36.55
CA LYS A 217 -12.54 -13.68 -35.66
C LYS A 217 -12.17 -12.92 -34.38
N ARG A 218 -10.99 -13.19 -33.81
CA ARG A 218 -10.43 -12.43 -32.66
C ARG A 218 -10.39 -10.92 -32.91
N HIS A 219 -9.89 -10.50 -34.09
CA HIS A 219 -9.83 -9.08 -34.45
C HIS A 219 -11.21 -8.46 -34.65
N ASN A 220 -12.15 -9.22 -35.19
CA ASN A 220 -13.53 -8.75 -35.36
C ASN A 220 -14.23 -8.61 -34.02
N VAL A 221 -14.11 -9.60 -33.14
CA VAL A 221 -14.65 -9.56 -31.77
C VAL A 221 -14.09 -8.37 -30.99
N LEU A 222 -12.78 -8.09 -31.12
CA LEU A 222 -12.19 -6.92 -30.46
C LEU A 222 -12.84 -5.61 -30.93
N LYS A 223 -13.08 -5.44 -32.22
CA LYS A 223 -13.77 -4.25 -32.76
C LYS A 223 -15.23 -4.17 -32.30
N GLU A 224 -15.92 -5.32 -32.22
CA GLU A 224 -17.30 -5.37 -31.76
C GLU A 224 -17.41 -5.06 -30.27
N ILE A 225 -16.42 -5.45 -29.44
CA ILE A 225 -16.37 -5.09 -28.01
C ILE A 225 -16.24 -3.56 -27.84
N GLU A 226 -15.52 -2.89 -28.73
CA GLU A 226 -15.38 -1.43 -28.71
C GLU A 226 -16.68 -0.70 -29.12
N ASP A 227 -17.65 -1.35 -29.79
CA ASP A 227 -18.96 -0.79 -30.09
C ASP A 227 -19.96 -1.11 -28.99
N ILE A 228 -20.27 -0.12 -28.14
CA ILE A 228 -21.17 -0.26 -26.98
C ILE A 228 -22.57 -0.77 -27.33
N ASN A 229 -23.01 -0.60 -28.59
CA ASN A 229 -24.35 -1.02 -29.04
C ASN A 229 -24.36 -2.47 -29.55
N SER A 230 -23.22 -3.07 -29.80
CA SER A 230 -23.13 -4.43 -30.31
C SER A 230 -23.58 -5.47 -29.30
N GLU A 231 -24.16 -6.59 -29.79
CA GLU A 231 -24.50 -7.72 -28.92
C GLU A 231 -23.25 -8.38 -28.32
N THR A 232 -22.13 -8.39 -29.06
CA THR A 232 -20.83 -8.89 -28.58
C THR A 232 -20.31 -8.06 -27.43
N SER A 233 -20.43 -6.72 -27.47
CA SER A 233 -20.06 -5.84 -26.36
C SER A 233 -20.89 -6.13 -25.11
N LYS A 234 -22.19 -6.26 -25.23
CA LYS A 234 -23.09 -6.61 -24.11
C LYS A 234 -22.73 -7.98 -23.52
N PHE A 235 -22.45 -8.94 -24.37
CA PHE A 235 -22.02 -10.27 -23.96
C PHE A 235 -20.67 -10.21 -23.21
N ALA A 236 -19.68 -9.48 -23.75
CA ALA A 236 -18.39 -9.28 -23.13
C ALA A 236 -18.52 -8.62 -21.74
N GLN A 237 -19.37 -7.59 -21.61
CA GLN A 237 -19.65 -6.96 -20.32
C GLN A 237 -20.25 -7.94 -19.30
N ASN A 238 -21.14 -8.83 -19.72
CA ASN A 238 -21.69 -9.85 -18.82
C ASN A 238 -20.60 -10.83 -18.35
N ILE A 239 -19.77 -11.32 -19.26
CA ILE A 239 -18.68 -12.26 -18.93
C ILE A 239 -17.64 -11.60 -18.02
N THR A 240 -17.16 -10.41 -18.36
CA THR A 240 -16.16 -9.69 -17.58
C THR A 240 -16.65 -9.35 -16.17
N ARG A 241 -17.95 -9.03 -16.00
CA ARG A 241 -18.57 -8.82 -14.68
C ARG A 241 -18.63 -10.09 -13.84
N LYS A 242 -18.89 -11.25 -14.45
CA LYS A 242 -18.83 -12.55 -13.75
C LYS A 242 -17.41 -12.85 -13.26
N VAL A 243 -16.39 -12.65 -14.12
CA VAL A 243 -14.98 -12.83 -13.75
C VAL A 243 -14.58 -11.85 -12.64
N LEU A 244 -14.90 -10.56 -12.80
CA LEU A 244 -14.60 -9.53 -11.80
C LEU A 244 -15.25 -9.84 -10.45
N SER A 245 -16.50 -10.29 -10.43
CA SER A 245 -17.19 -10.70 -9.20
C SER A 245 -16.45 -11.86 -8.50
N ALA A 246 -15.89 -12.79 -9.27
CA ALA A 246 -15.09 -13.88 -8.72
C ALA A 246 -13.73 -13.39 -8.18
N GLN A 247 -13.04 -12.50 -8.92
CA GLN A 247 -11.80 -11.88 -8.47
C GLN A 247 -11.99 -11.06 -7.17
N LEU A 248 -13.09 -10.29 -7.07
CA LEU A 248 -13.40 -9.50 -5.87
C LEU A 248 -13.56 -10.37 -4.62
N LYS A 249 -14.10 -11.58 -4.74
CA LYS A 249 -14.19 -12.53 -3.62
C LYS A 249 -12.81 -12.89 -3.06
N THR A 250 -11.83 -13.15 -3.94
CA THR A 250 -10.43 -13.38 -3.50
C THR A 250 -9.83 -12.13 -2.84
N ILE A 251 -10.10 -10.95 -3.38
CA ILE A 251 -9.63 -9.68 -2.84
C ILE A 251 -10.22 -9.40 -1.46
N TRP A 252 -11.52 -9.63 -1.28
CA TRP A 252 -12.19 -9.47 0.03
C TRP A 252 -11.69 -10.47 1.07
N GLN A 253 -11.33 -11.69 0.68
CA GLN A 253 -10.67 -12.63 1.60
C GLN A 253 -9.36 -12.07 2.15
N LEU A 254 -8.64 -11.22 1.38
CA LEU A 254 -7.47 -10.50 1.84
C LEU A 254 -7.80 -9.26 2.70
N GLY A 255 -9.06 -8.94 2.92
CA GLY A 255 -9.52 -7.77 3.66
C GLY A 255 -9.29 -6.45 2.92
N VAL A 256 -9.28 -6.47 1.58
CA VAL A 256 -9.07 -5.29 0.72
C VAL A 256 -10.39 -4.86 0.10
N THR A 257 -10.66 -3.56 0.10
CA THR A 257 -11.89 -2.96 -0.42
C THR A 257 -11.58 -1.75 -1.30
N TYR A 258 -12.53 -1.37 -2.14
CA TYR A 258 -12.44 -0.22 -3.04
C TYR A 258 -13.61 0.72 -2.84
N ASP A 259 -13.43 1.99 -3.25
CA ASP A 259 -14.52 2.96 -3.30
C ASP A 259 -15.20 2.95 -4.67
N CYS A 260 -14.44 2.76 -5.78
CA CYS A 260 -15.00 2.76 -7.11
C CYS A 260 -14.25 1.85 -8.10
N LEU A 261 -15.00 1.19 -8.98
CA LEU A 261 -14.51 0.48 -10.15
C LEU A 261 -14.63 1.39 -11.39
N ASN A 262 -13.53 1.52 -12.13
CA ASN A 262 -13.47 2.33 -13.34
C ASN A 262 -13.25 1.43 -14.55
N PHE A 263 -14.29 1.26 -15.38
CA PHE A 263 -14.23 0.39 -16.55
C PHE A 263 -13.58 1.11 -17.75
N GLU A 264 -12.61 0.47 -18.40
CA GLU A 264 -11.92 1.01 -19.59
C GLU A 264 -12.91 1.35 -20.70
N SER A 265 -13.89 0.48 -20.95
CA SER A 265 -14.95 0.72 -21.93
C SER A 265 -15.69 2.04 -21.69
N GLN A 266 -15.97 2.39 -20.43
CA GLN A 266 -16.60 3.67 -20.05
C GLN A 266 -15.67 4.86 -20.31
N ILE A 267 -14.38 4.72 -20.04
CA ILE A 267 -13.39 5.75 -20.26
C ILE A 267 -13.27 6.06 -21.76
N ILE A 268 -13.21 5.03 -22.61
CA ILE A 268 -13.15 5.17 -24.07
C ILE A 268 -14.39 5.92 -24.58
N HIS A 269 -15.60 5.51 -24.16
CA HIS A 269 -16.85 6.11 -24.64
C HIS A 269 -17.16 7.49 -24.03
N SER A 270 -16.50 7.88 -22.95
CA SER A 270 -16.69 9.17 -22.27
C SER A 270 -16.09 10.38 -23.01
N LYS A 271 -15.36 10.15 -24.12
CA LYS A 271 -14.63 11.17 -24.89
C LYS A 271 -13.63 11.99 -24.06
N LEU A 272 -13.11 11.39 -22.99
CA LEU A 272 -12.05 12.04 -22.18
C LEU A 272 -10.79 12.32 -22.99
N TRP A 273 -10.48 11.44 -23.96
CA TRP A 273 -9.32 11.62 -24.85
C TRP A 273 -9.41 12.92 -25.63
N GLU A 274 -10.54 13.20 -26.26
CA GLU A 274 -10.73 14.42 -27.04
C GLU A 274 -10.55 15.67 -26.17
N LYS A 275 -11.10 15.65 -24.95
CA LYS A 275 -10.98 16.78 -24.00
C LYS A 275 -9.54 17.06 -23.61
N ILE A 276 -8.77 16.03 -23.25
CA ILE A 276 -7.37 16.22 -22.84
C ILE A 276 -6.49 16.54 -24.05
N PHE A 277 -6.76 15.95 -25.23
CA PHE A 277 -5.99 16.19 -26.44
C PHE A 277 -6.10 17.64 -26.90
N GLU A 278 -7.29 18.26 -26.86
CA GLU A 278 -7.47 19.68 -27.09
C GLU A 278 -6.66 20.54 -26.10
N LYS A 279 -6.64 20.18 -24.82
CA LYS A 279 -5.80 20.85 -23.83
C LYS A 279 -4.30 20.70 -24.11
N LEU A 280 -3.87 19.53 -24.56
CA LEU A 280 -2.47 19.30 -24.96
C LEU A 280 -2.08 20.17 -26.17
N LYS A 281 -2.95 20.25 -27.17
CA LYS A 281 -2.75 21.13 -28.36
C LYS A 281 -2.71 22.61 -27.96
N SER A 282 -3.66 23.08 -27.17
CA SER A 282 -3.73 24.47 -26.75
C SER A 282 -2.52 24.95 -25.94
N LYS A 283 -1.83 24.02 -25.27
CA LYS A 283 -0.58 24.28 -24.53
C LYS A 283 0.69 23.99 -25.36
N ASN A 284 0.56 23.65 -26.64
CA ASN A 284 1.69 23.26 -27.52
C ASN A 284 2.54 22.09 -26.95
N LEU A 285 1.91 21.16 -26.21
CA LEU A 285 2.57 20.01 -25.61
C LEU A 285 2.66 18.81 -26.57
N VAL A 286 1.88 18.85 -27.65
CA VAL A 286 1.89 17.87 -28.75
C VAL A 286 2.08 18.59 -30.07
N ARG A 287 2.73 17.94 -31.01
CA ARG A 287 2.93 18.46 -32.38
C ARG A 287 2.61 17.40 -33.42
N LEU A 288 2.16 17.84 -34.56
CA LEU A 288 2.00 17.00 -35.75
C LEU A 288 3.35 16.91 -36.44
N GLU A 289 3.88 15.71 -36.63
CA GLU A 289 5.11 15.47 -37.37
C GLU A 289 4.85 15.62 -38.88
N ASN A 290 5.68 16.41 -39.55
CA ASN A 290 5.66 16.60 -41.00
C ASN A 290 6.97 16.09 -41.58
N GLY A 291 6.94 14.89 -42.14
CA GLY A 291 8.10 14.21 -42.71
C GLY A 291 8.83 13.29 -41.73
N GLY A 292 9.71 12.45 -42.26
CA GLY A 292 10.46 11.47 -41.46
C GLY A 292 9.69 10.20 -41.10
N LYS A 293 10.19 9.48 -40.09
CA LYS A 293 9.65 8.17 -39.66
C LYS A 293 8.22 8.24 -39.10
N ASN A 294 7.85 9.38 -38.51
CA ASN A 294 6.59 9.58 -37.82
C ASN A 294 5.65 10.55 -38.57
N ASP A 295 5.82 10.67 -39.89
CA ASP A 295 5.03 11.59 -40.74
C ASP A 295 3.51 11.38 -40.51
N GLY A 296 2.79 12.49 -40.31
CA GLY A 296 1.36 12.50 -40.05
C GLY A 296 0.94 12.04 -38.65
N CYS A 297 1.89 11.71 -37.77
CA CYS A 297 1.59 11.31 -36.38
C CYS A 297 1.61 12.53 -35.46
N TRP A 298 0.71 12.51 -34.44
CA TRP A 298 0.84 13.42 -33.32
C TRP A 298 1.79 12.82 -32.27
N VAL A 299 2.81 13.58 -31.94
CA VAL A 299 3.86 13.15 -31.01
C VAL A 299 3.96 14.10 -29.83
N ILE A 300 4.46 13.54 -28.72
CA ILE A 300 4.86 14.29 -27.54
C ILE A 300 6.36 14.15 -27.35
N SER A 301 7.02 15.27 -27.04
CA SER A 301 8.45 15.28 -26.74
C SER A 301 8.69 14.66 -25.35
N ALA A 302 9.50 13.62 -25.30
CA ALA A 302 10.01 13.05 -24.07
C ALA A 302 11.38 13.68 -23.75
N LYS A 303 11.57 14.17 -22.51
CA LYS A 303 12.89 14.62 -22.06
C LYS A 303 13.84 13.43 -22.07
N ASP A 304 14.96 13.56 -22.74
CA ASP A 304 16.06 12.58 -22.81
C ASP A 304 15.72 11.24 -23.51
N GLU A 305 14.59 11.15 -24.26
CA GLU A 305 14.19 9.97 -25.03
C GLU A 305 13.64 10.37 -26.41
N GLU A 306 13.49 9.38 -27.32
CA GLU A 306 12.76 9.58 -28.59
C GLU A 306 11.30 10.00 -28.33
N ASP A 307 10.81 10.90 -29.17
CA ASP A 307 9.43 11.36 -29.17
C ASP A 307 8.44 10.18 -29.21
N LYS A 308 7.37 10.28 -28.45
CA LYS A 308 6.35 9.21 -28.36
C LYS A 308 5.14 9.57 -29.20
N ILE A 309 4.72 8.62 -30.04
CA ILE A 309 3.51 8.74 -30.83
C ILE A 309 2.28 8.60 -29.92
N LEU A 310 1.45 9.62 -29.87
CA LEU A 310 0.15 9.60 -29.20
C LEU A 310 -0.97 9.19 -30.15
N VAL A 311 -0.99 9.75 -31.37
CA VAL A 311 -1.96 9.41 -32.41
C VAL A 311 -1.19 9.10 -33.70
N ARG A 312 -1.48 7.97 -34.31
CA ARG A 312 -0.88 7.53 -35.54
C ARG A 312 -1.42 8.36 -36.73
N SER A 313 -0.74 8.33 -37.86
CA SER A 313 -1.14 9.03 -39.10
C SER A 313 -2.55 8.62 -39.59
N ASN A 314 -3.02 7.44 -39.26
CA ASN A 314 -4.39 6.97 -39.56
C ASN A 314 -5.45 7.43 -38.54
N GLY A 315 -5.09 8.34 -37.61
CA GLY A 315 -5.99 8.85 -36.56
C GLY A 315 -6.17 7.93 -35.35
N VAL A 316 -5.54 6.76 -35.32
CA VAL A 316 -5.68 5.80 -34.20
C VAL A 316 -4.79 6.22 -33.04
N ALA A 317 -5.39 6.42 -31.87
CA ALA A 317 -4.69 6.68 -30.63
C ALA A 317 -3.88 5.45 -30.16
N THR A 318 -2.67 5.68 -29.65
CA THR A 318 -1.84 4.60 -29.08
C THR A 318 -2.30 4.25 -27.65
N TYR A 319 -1.76 3.18 -27.09
CA TYR A 319 -2.07 2.79 -25.70
C TYR A 319 -1.72 3.87 -24.66
N ILE A 320 -0.71 4.70 -24.91
CA ILE A 320 -0.37 5.86 -24.05
C ILE A 320 -1.55 6.83 -23.98
N ALA A 321 -2.28 6.98 -25.06
CA ALA A 321 -3.44 7.85 -25.13
C ALA A 321 -4.64 7.39 -24.30
N LYS A 322 -4.65 6.17 -23.76
CA LYS A 322 -5.68 5.69 -22.83
C LYS A 322 -5.39 6.11 -21.38
N ASP A 323 -4.11 6.09 -20.96
CA ASP A 323 -3.71 6.41 -19.58
C ASP A 323 -3.75 7.91 -19.27
N ILE A 324 -3.42 8.75 -20.26
CA ILE A 324 -3.39 10.22 -20.11
C ILE A 324 -4.76 10.79 -19.70
N PRO A 325 -5.88 10.50 -20.39
CA PRO A 325 -7.18 11.04 -20.01
C PRO A 325 -7.65 10.55 -18.65
N TYR A 326 -7.36 9.31 -18.32
CA TYR A 326 -7.72 8.74 -17.02
C TYR A 326 -6.92 9.40 -15.88
N ALA A 327 -5.63 9.64 -16.05
CA ALA A 327 -4.82 10.41 -15.12
C ALA A 327 -5.32 11.85 -14.95
N ALA A 328 -5.65 12.52 -16.06
CA ALA A 328 -6.17 13.89 -16.05
C ALA A 328 -7.54 14.00 -15.35
N TRP A 329 -8.41 13.01 -15.54
CA TRP A 329 -9.68 12.93 -14.83
C TRP A 329 -9.49 12.73 -13.32
N LYS A 330 -8.65 11.79 -12.91
CA LYS A 330 -8.35 11.55 -11.49
C LYS A 330 -7.80 12.78 -10.77
N LEU A 331 -7.05 13.63 -11.47
CA LEU A 331 -6.53 14.89 -10.95
C LEU A 331 -7.49 16.08 -11.08
N GLY A 332 -8.70 15.88 -11.59
CA GLY A 332 -9.65 16.96 -11.84
C GLY A 332 -9.18 18.00 -12.87
N ILE A 333 -8.19 17.66 -13.72
CA ILE A 333 -7.70 18.53 -14.80
C ILE A 333 -8.76 18.70 -15.88
N ILE A 334 -9.59 17.69 -16.08
CA ILE A 334 -10.73 17.67 -16.99
C ILE A 334 -12.00 17.36 -16.21
N ASP A 335 -13.13 17.89 -16.69
CA ASP A 335 -14.42 17.68 -16.05
C ASP A 335 -14.82 16.22 -16.02
N ASP A 336 -15.41 15.77 -14.93
CA ASP A 336 -15.88 14.42 -14.73
C ASP A 336 -17.08 14.11 -15.65
N PRO A 337 -16.94 13.18 -16.60
CA PRO A 337 -18.04 12.81 -17.50
C PRO A 337 -18.93 11.71 -16.93
N PHE A 338 -18.50 11.10 -15.79
CA PHE A 338 -19.17 9.93 -15.23
C PHE A 338 -20.28 10.31 -14.26
N ASN A 339 -21.26 9.43 -14.18
CA ASN A 339 -22.10 9.21 -13.02
C ASN A 339 -21.63 7.92 -12.32
N TYR A 340 -22.19 7.66 -11.16
CA TYR A 340 -21.77 6.54 -10.32
C TYR A 340 -23.00 5.78 -9.85
N LYS A 341 -22.97 4.48 -10.00
CA LYS A 341 -24.02 3.60 -9.49
C LYS A 341 -23.43 2.55 -8.55
N MET A 342 -24.25 2.05 -7.66
CA MET A 342 -23.85 0.98 -6.76
C MET A 342 -23.56 -0.28 -7.59
N TYR A 343 -22.34 -0.81 -7.48
CA TYR A 343 -21.97 -2.12 -8.01
C TYR A 343 -22.41 -3.23 -7.04
N THR A 344 -22.01 -3.14 -5.78
CA THR A 344 -22.41 -4.09 -4.73
C THR A 344 -22.07 -3.53 -3.33
N LYS A 345 -22.55 -4.20 -2.28
CA LYS A 345 -22.03 -4.07 -0.92
C LYS A 345 -20.85 -5.01 -0.73
N GLN A 346 -19.79 -4.51 -0.09
CA GLN A 346 -18.61 -5.30 0.26
C GLN A 346 -18.77 -5.96 1.65
N GLU A 347 -17.88 -6.88 2.02
CA GLU A 347 -17.98 -7.62 3.30
C GLU A 347 -17.94 -6.72 4.55
N ASN A 348 -17.41 -5.51 4.44
CA ASN A 348 -17.38 -4.50 5.50
C ASN A 348 -18.56 -3.53 5.47
N ASP A 349 -19.63 -3.85 4.76
CA ASP A 349 -20.84 -3.04 4.53
C ASP A 349 -20.64 -1.74 3.74
N GLN A 350 -19.42 -1.41 3.30
CA GLN A 350 -19.17 -0.27 2.43
C GLN A 350 -19.73 -0.52 1.02
N ILE A 351 -20.32 0.53 0.45
CA ILE A 351 -20.80 0.49 -0.94
C ILE A 351 -19.59 0.58 -1.87
N LEU A 352 -19.50 -0.35 -2.81
CA LEU A 352 -18.61 -0.26 -3.96
C LEU A 352 -19.38 0.35 -5.11
N TYR A 353 -18.88 1.49 -5.61
CA TYR A 353 -19.44 2.16 -6.78
C TYR A 353 -18.80 1.67 -8.07
N GLU A 354 -19.45 1.93 -9.19
CA GLU A 354 -18.89 1.82 -10.53
C GLU A 354 -19.16 3.09 -11.33
N THR A 355 -18.22 3.44 -12.24
CA THR A 355 -18.47 4.47 -13.25
C THR A 355 -19.57 4.05 -14.21
N THR A 356 -20.36 5.02 -14.68
CA THR A 356 -21.36 4.82 -15.74
C THR A 356 -21.59 6.11 -16.53
N LEU A 357 -22.01 5.97 -17.78
CA LEU A 357 -22.45 7.07 -18.63
C LEU A 357 -23.97 7.31 -18.56
N GLU A 358 -24.71 6.50 -17.80
CA GLU A 358 -26.13 6.71 -17.52
C GLU A 358 -26.34 8.05 -16.82
N LYS A 359 -27.40 8.79 -17.20
CA LYS A 359 -27.68 10.13 -16.66
C LYS A 359 -28.64 10.08 -15.46
N ASN A 360 -28.64 11.16 -14.69
CA ASN A 360 -29.61 11.39 -13.59
C ASN A 360 -29.53 10.37 -12.43
N LEU A 361 -28.34 9.94 -12.05
CA LEU A 361 -28.11 9.11 -10.88
C LEU A 361 -27.77 9.98 -9.66
N GLU A 362 -28.32 9.62 -8.51
CA GLU A 362 -28.05 10.25 -7.21
C GLU A 362 -27.64 9.16 -6.19
N PRO A 363 -26.80 9.43 -5.20
CA PRO A 363 -26.12 10.73 -4.95
C PRO A 363 -24.93 10.94 -5.88
N LYS A 364 -24.64 12.22 -6.17
CA LYS A 364 -23.40 12.59 -6.89
C LYS A 364 -22.17 12.20 -6.07
N GLN A 365 -21.32 11.38 -6.63
CA GLN A 365 -20.00 11.02 -6.09
C GLN A 365 -18.92 11.84 -6.77
N ASN A 366 -17.75 11.94 -6.14
CA ASN A 366 -16.57 12.56 -6.73
C ASN A 366 -15.32 11.72 -6.38
N PHE A 367 -14.69 11.20 -7.41
CA PHE A 367 -13.48 10.37 -7.32
C PHE A 367 -12.26 11.03 -7.96
N SER A 368 -12.22 12.35 -8.04
CA SER A 368 -11.02 13.12 -8.35
C SER A 368 -10.37 13.67 -7.07
N GLY A 369 -9.05 13.90 -7.13
CA GLY A 369 -8.27 14.38 -5.99
C GLY A 369 -7.15 15.32 -6.39
N GLU A 370 -6.57 16.00 -5.39
CA GLU A 370 -5.42 16.91 -5.57
C GLU A 370 -4.12 16.13 -5.84
N LYS A 371 -4.09 14.87 -5.43
CA LYS A 371 -2.95 13.96 -5.59
C LYS A 371 -3.43 12.57 -5.99
N VAL A 372 -2.68 11.93 -6.86
CA VAL A 372 -2.94 10.57 -7.34
C VAL A 372 -1.70 9.72 -7.12
N ILE A 373 -1.88 8.55 -6.53
CA ILE A 373 -0.87 7.51 -6.43
C ILE A 373 -1.37 6.30 -7.20
N THR A 374 -0.63 5.88 -8.22
CA THR A 374 -0.95 4.72 -9.03
C THR A 374 0.06 3.61 -8.74
N VAL A 375 -0.42 2.48 -8.21
CA VAL A 375 0.42 1.33 -7.83
C VAL A 375 0.50 0.38 -9.02
N ILE A 376 1.62 0.39 -9.73
CA ILE A 376 1.82 -0.38 -10.96
C ILE A 376 3.23 -0.98 -10.99
N ASP A 377 3.35 -2.21 -11.52
CA ASP A 377 4.60 -2.94 -11.72
C ASP A 377 5.64 -2.12 -12.50
N ASN A 378 6.91 -2.20 -12.12
CA ASN A 378 8.04 -1.47 -12.72
C ASN A 378 8.24 -1.73 -14.22
N ARG A 379 7.67 -2.80 -14.78
CA ARG A 379 7.64 -3.03 -16.23
C ARG A 379 6.93 -1.92 -17.00
N GLN A 380 6.06 -1.14 -16.35
CA GLN A 380 5.33 0.00 -16.91
C GLN A 380 6.00 1.36 -16.64
N ILE A 381 7.17 1.39 -16.01
CA ILE A 381 7.82 2.63 -15.52
C ILE A 381 8.00 3.68 -16.62
N ARG A 382 8.33 3.26 -17.86
CA ARG A 382 8.53 4.19 -18.99
C ARG A 382 7.23 4.90 -19.36
N LEU A 383 6.12 4.17 -19.40
CA LEU A 383 4.80 4.72 -19.68
C LEU A 383 4.37 5.66 -18.57
N GLN A 384 4.49 5.22 -17.33
CA GLN A 384 4.09 6.02 -16.17
C GLN A 384 4.93 7.30 -16.02
N LYS A 385 6.21 7.28 -16.43
CA LYS A 385 7.05 8.49 -16.48
C LYS A 385 6.45 9.54 -17.42
N ILE A 386 6.01 9.13 -18.62
CA ILE A 386 5.39 10.06 -19.58
C ILE A 386 4.11 10.67 -19.00
N VAL A 387 3.25 9.83 -18.41
CA VAL A 387 2.02 10.30 -17.78
C VAL A 387 2.33 11.29 -16.65
N THR A 388 3.28 10.95 -15.78
CA THR A 388 3.73 11.81 -14.66
C THR A 388 4.24 13.16 -15.17
N ASP A 389 5.12 13.15 -16.16
CA ASP A 389 5.70 14.39 -16.71
C ASP A 389 4.64 15.26 -17.37
N LEU A 390 3.65 14.65 -18.07
CA LEU A 390 2.51 15.37 -18.60
C LEU A 390 1.63 15.99 -17.52
N MET A 391 1.30 15.23 -16.47
CA MET A 391 0.45 15.74 -15.41
C MET A 391 1.11 16.91 -14.65
N ARG A 392 2.44 16.92 -14.52
CA ARG A 392 3.21 18.03 -13.94
C ARG A 392 3.05 19.35 -14.72
N LEU A 393 2.74 19.30 -16.01
CA LEU A 393 2.52 20.51 -16.81
C LEU A 393 1.14 21.15 -16.58
N PHE A 394 0.22 20.41 -15.98
CA PHE A 394 -1.14 20.87 -15.69
C PHE A 394 -1.39 21.14 -14.21
N SER A 395 -0.59 20.56 -13.33
CA SER A 395 -0.78 20.58 -11.88
C SER A 395 0.54 20.81 -11.13
N SER A 396 0.53 20.76 -9.82
CA SER A 396 1.76 20.85 -8.99
C SER A 396 2.70 19.66 -9.23
N THR A 397 3.97 19.84 -8.89
CA THR A 397 5.05 18.90 -9.21
C THR A 397 4.85 17.49 -8.70
N ASP A 398 4.16 17.25 -7.61
CA ASP A 398 4.02 15.92 -7.01
C ASP A 398 2.56 15.45 -6.95
N SER A 399 1.73 15.93 -7.88
CA SER A 399 0.32 15.59 -7.94
C SER A 399 0.03 14.18 -8.46
N TYR A 400 0.87 13.63 -9.35
CA TYR A 400 0.75 12.27 -9.88
C TYR A 400 2.01 11.47 -9.60
N ILE A 401 1.87 10.36 -8.87
CA ILE A 401 2.97 9.51 -8.44
C ILE A 401 2.74 8.10 -8.94
N HIS A 402 3.71 7.57 -9.68
CA HIS A 402 3.82 6.14 -9.93
C HIS A 402 4.54 5.47 -8.77
N LEU A 403 3.85 4.64 -8.01
CA LEU A 403 4.44 3.77 -7.00
C LEU A 403 4.77 2.43 -7.65
N GLY A 404 5.99 2.33 -8.17
CA GLY A 404 6.51 1.14 -8.84
C GLY A 404 6.94 0.07 -7.85
N TYR A 405 6.76 -1.20 -8.22
CA TYR A 405 7.22 -2.34 -7.43
C TYR A 405 7.72 -3.47 -8.33
N GLU A 406 8.60 -4.34 -7.80
CA GLU A 406 9.12 -5.51 -8.50
C GLU A 406 8.20 -6.73 -8.37
N SER A 407 8.38 -7.72 -9.25
CA SER A 407 7.54 -8.90 -9.35
C SER A 407 7.67 -9.87 -8.16
N VAL A 408 6.71 -10.79 -8.07
CA VAL A 408 6.74 -11.94 -7.15
C VAL A 408 6.97 -13.21 -7.95
N THR A 409 7.90 -14.05 -7.45
CA THR A 409 8.18 -15.40 -7.93
C THR A 409 7.83 -16.41 -6.83
N LEU A 410 7.72 -17.67 -7.17
CA LEU A 410 7.64 -18.77 -6.20
C LEU A 410 9.01 -19.42 -6.03
N SER A 411 9.36 -19.80 -4.81
CA SER A 411 10.52 -20.67 -4.58
C SER A 411 10.32 -22.03 -5.27
N ALA A 412 11.41 -22.71 -5.64
CA ALA A 412 11.33 -24.04 -6.24
C ALA A 412 10.58 -25.05 -5.35
N ASN A 413 10.78 -24.97 -4.04
CA ASN A 413 10.07 -25.81 -3.06
C ASN A 413 8.57 -25.56 -3.09
N THR A 414 8.15 -24.30 -3.09
CA THR A 414 6.73 -23.95 -3.16
C THR A 414 6.12 -24.33 -4.51
N ALA A 415 6.82 -24.08 -5.61
CA ALA A 415 6.39 -24.45 -6.95
C ALA A 415 6.14 -25.97 -7.06
N SER A 416 7.08 -26.79 -6.59
CA SER A 416 6.95 -28.24 -6.56
C SER A 416 5.76 -28.72 -5.72
N LYS A 417 5.53 -28.13 -4.54
CA LYS A 417 4.37 -28.44 -3.68
C LYS A 417 3.03 -28.11 -4.31
N LEU A 418 3.01 -27.12 -5.21
CA LEU A 418 1.82 -26.70 -5.95
C LEU A 418 1.71 -27.38 -7.33
N GLY A 419 2.53 -28.42 -7.60
CA GLY A 419 2.45 -29.24 -8.80
C GLY A 419 3.14 -28.64 -10.03
N LEU A 420 3.97 -27.60 -9.87
CA LEU A 420 4.78 -27.04 -10.95
C LEU A 420 6.15 -27.70 -10.98
N GLU A 421 6.47 -28.42 -12.05
CA GLU A 421 7.83 -28.92 -12.28
C GLU A 421 8.75 -27.78 -12.76
N THR A 422 9.88 -27.60 -12.08
CA THR A 422 10.87 -26.59 -12.43
C THR A 422 12.27 -27.03 -12.08
N ASN A 423 13.24 -26.71 -12.94
CA ASN A 423 14.66 -26.84 -12.69
C ASN A 423 15.30 -25.52 -12.22
N GLU A 424 14.51 -24.43 -12.12
CA GLU A 424 14.97 -23.12 -11.72
C GLU A 424 14.85 -22.92 -10.20
N LYS A 425 15.70 -22.08 -9.62
CA LYS A 425 15.64 -21.74 -8.18
C LYS A 425 14.37 -20.99 -7.79
N SER A 426 13.75 -20.31 -8.76
CA SER A 426 12.47 -19.60 -8.59
C SER A 426 11.69 -19.58 -9.90
N VAL A 427 10.36 -19.63 -9.81
CA VAL A 427 9.45 -19.64 -10.96
C VAL A 427 8.76 -18.28 -11.08
N GLN A 428 8.98 -17.62 -12.21
CA GLN A 428 8.26 -16.40 -12.53
C GLN A 428 6.89 -16.73 -13.12
N MET A 429 5.84 -16.09 -12.58
CA MET A 429 4.49 -16.28 -13.07
C MET A 429 4.30 -15.66 -14.46
N SER A 430 3.76 -16.44 -15.40
CA SER A 430 3.44 -16.00 -16.76
C SER A 430 2.12 -16.59 -17.20
N GLY A 431 1.06 -15.80 -17.09
CA GLY A 431 -0.27 -16.22 -17.51
C GLY A 431 -0.39 -16.51 -19.02
N ARG A 432 0.48 -15.93 -19.87
CA ARG A 432 0.52 -16.23 -21.31
C ARG A 432 1.09 -17.61 -21.62
N LYS A 433 1.91 -18.17 -20.73
CA LYS A 433 2.54 -19.50 -20.89
C LYS A 433 1.80 -20.59 -20.11
N GLY A 434 0.67 -20.29 -19.47
CA GLY A 434 -0.03 -21.22 -18.58
C GLY A 434 0.76 -21.55 -17.29
N LEU A 435 1.87 -20.83 -17.03
CA LEU A 435 2.71 -21.02 -15.85
C LEU A 435 2.32 -19.99 -14.79
N TYR A 436 1.22 -20.21 -14.09
CA TYR A 436 0.86 -19.39 -12.94
C TYR A 436 0.17 -20.24 -11.87
N VAL A 437 0.35 -19.79 -10.64
CA VAL A 437 -0.37 -20.33 -9.49
C VAL A 437 -1.35 -19.28 -9.03
N ASP A 438 -2.62 -19.65 -8.99
CA ASP A 438 -3.65 -18.75 -8.54
C ASP A 438 -3.53 -18.44 -7.04
N ALA A 439 -4.05 -17.30 -6.66
CA ALA A 439 -4.00 -16.80 -5.29
C ALA A 439 -4.87 -17.65 -4.35
N ASP A 440 -5.99 -18.18 -4.84
CA ASP A 440 -6.91 -18.99 -4.05
C ASP A 440 -6.25 -20.31 -3.65
N LEU A 441 -5.46 -20.92 -4.54
CA LEU A 441 -4.69 -22.14 -4.25
C LEU A 441 -3.63 -21.89 -3.17
N ILE A 442 -2.91 -20.76 -3.23
CA ILE A 442 -1.91 -20.39 -2.21
C ILE A 442 -2.60 -20.14 -0.85
N LEU A 443 -3.70 -19.38 -0.84
CA LEU A 443 -4.46 -19.09 0.37
C LEU A 443 -5.02 -20.37 1.00
N SER A 444 -5.58 -21.27 0.20
CA SER A 444 -6.12 -22.54 0.69
C SER A 444 -5.05 -23.46 1.24
N ASN A 445 -3.89 -23.56 0.59
CA ASN A 445 -2.76 -24.36 1.09
C ASN A 445 -2.21 -23.81 2.42
N LEU A 446 -2.05 -22.48 2.53
CA LEU A 446 -1.66 -21.84 3.79
C LEU A 446 -2.70 -22.12 4.89
N LYS A 447 -3.98 -21.89 4.59
CA LYS A 447 -5.08 -22.11 5.54
C LYS A 447 -5.12 -23.55 6.05
N ASN A 448 -5.04 -24.53 5.14
CA ASN A 448 -5.07 -25.94 5.51
C ASN A 448 -3.88 -26.32 6.38
N LYS A 449 -2.67 -25.86 6.05
CA LYS A 449 -1.47 -26.13 6.82
C LYS A 449 -1.55 -25.54 8.23
N ILE A 450 -2.01 -24.28 8.34
CA ILE A 450 -2.19 -23.61 9.62
C ILE A 450 -3.27 -24.29 10.45
N PHE A 451 -4.38 -24.69 9.82
CA PHE A 451 -5.45 -25.42 10.48
C PHE A 451 -4.94 -26.73 11.14
N GLU A 452 -4.20 -27.55 10.38
CA GLU A 452 -3.65 -28.80 10.90
C GLU A 452 -2.61 -28.58 12.01
N GLU A 453 -1.77 -27.55 11.91
CA GLU A 453 -0.81 -27.21 12.95
C GLU A 453 -1.50 -26.65 14.20
N SER A 454 -2.51 -25.81 14.05
CA SER A 454 -3.30 -25.25 15.17
C SER A 454 -4.07 -26.34 15.89
N LYS A 455 -4.67 -27.28 15.19
CA LYS A 455 -5.39 -28.43 15.74
C LYS A 455 -4.48 -29.32 16.60
N LYS A 456 -3.23 -29.55 16.17
CA LYS A 456 -2.26 -30.32 16.97
C LYS A 456 -1.89 -29.63 18.28
N ARG A 457 -1.84 -28.29 18.29
CA ARG A 457 -1.41 -27.51 19.47
C ARG A 457 -2.54 -27.15 20.42
N ASN A 458 -3.79 -27.11 19.93
CA ASN A 458 -4.95 -26.63 20.66
C ASN A 458 -6.10 -27.64 20.57
N ALA A 459 -5.95 -28.76 21.26
CA ALA A 459 -6.92 -29.87 21.23
C ALA A 459 -8.33 -29.49 21.75
N ASN A 460 -8.46 -28.37 22.48
CA ASN A 460 -9.69 -27.92 23.12
C ASN A 460 -10.50 -26.91 22.25
N LEU A 461 -9.95 -26.44 21.13
CA LEU A 461 -10.65 -25.51 20.24
C LEU A 461 -11.59 -26.27 19.30
N ASP A 462 -12.75 -25.68 19.04
CA ASP A 462 -13.67 -26.25 18.06
C ASP A 462 -13.22 -25.99 16.60
N THR A 463 -13.89 -26.65 15.64
CA THR A 463 -13.54 -26.55 14.22
C THR A 463 -13.77 -25.14 13.67
N SER A 464 -14.74 -24.38 14.20
CA SER A 464 -15.02 -23.00 13.77
C SER A 464 -13.91 -22.06 14.22
N GLU A 465 -13.50 -22.15 15.46
CA GLU A 465 -12.38 -21.38 16.03
C GLU A 465 -11.07 -21.66 15.29
N LEU A 466 -10.77 -22.93 15.01
CA LEU A 466 -9.60 -23.33 14.24
C LEU A 466 -9.62 -22.76 12.81
N ASN A 467 -10.79 -22.72 12.16
CA ASN A 467 -10.95 -22.13 10.84
C ASN A 467 -10.72 -20.61 10.82
N GLU A 468 -11.22 -19.89 11.84
CA GLU A 468 -11.01 -18.44 11.97
C GLU A 468 -9.53 -18.10 12.23
N ILE A 469 -8.87 -18.88 13.09
CA ILE A 469 -7.42 -18.75 13.30
C ILE A 469 -6.67 -19.00 11.99
N ALA A 470 -6.98 -20.09 11.31
CA ALA A 470 -6.31 -20.44 10.05
C ALA A 470 -6.53 -19.38 8.96
N LYS A 471 -7.73 -18.82 8.85
CA LYS A 471 -8.05 -17.71 7.93
C LYS A 471 -7.22 -16.47 8.29
N SER A 472 -7.26 -16.03 9.54
CA SER A 472 -6.57 -14.81 9.98
C SER A 472 -5.05 -14.91 9.82
N VAL A 473 -4.46 -16.06 10.18
CA VAL A 473 -3.01 -16.27 10.06
C VAL A 473 -2.58 -16.38 8.60
N SER A 474 -3.35 -17.07 7.74
CA SER A 474 -3.00 -17.19 6.31
C SER A 474 -3.04 -15.84 5.59
N VAL A 475 -4.06 -15.04 5.83
CA VAL A 475 -4.18 -13.69 5.27
C VAL A 475 -3.06 -12.79 5.78
N GLY A 476 -2.82 -12.78 7.09
CA GLY A 476 -1.73 -12.00 7.69
C GLY A 476 -0.37 -12.39 7.12
N THR A 477 -0.10 -13.68 6.94
CA THR A 477 1.15 -14.19 6.36
C THR A 477 1.36 -13.66 4.95
N ILE A 478 0.37 -13.81 4.06
CA ILE A 478 0.49 -13.30 2.68
C ILE A 478 0.70 -11.78 2.69
N ARG A 479 -0.11 -11.04 3.43
CA ARG A 479 -0.01 -9.57 3.50
C ARG A 479 1.37 -9.13 3.98
N TYR A 480 1.91 -9.76 5.00
CA TYR A 480 3.22 -9.44 5.56
C TYR A 480 4.35 -9.71 4.57
N GLU A 481 4.34 -10.88 3.91
CA GLU A 481 5.35 -11.25 2.91
C GLU A 481 5.38 -10.28 1.72
N MET A 482 4.23 -9.67 1.35
CA MET A 482 4.16 -8.72 0.23
C MET A 482 4.71 -7.34 0.58
N ILE A 483 4.74 -6.94 1.87
CA ILE A 483 5.11 -5.57 2.28
C ILE A 483 6.43 -5.46 3.03
N LYS A 484 6.95 -6.55 3.62
CA LYS A 484 8.21 -6.50 4.38
C LYS A 484 9.47 -6.20 3.54
N PRO A 485 9.57 -6.63 2.25
CA PRO A 485 10.69 -6.25 1.40
C PRO A 485 10.54 -4.83 0.84
N ASP A 486 11.65 -4.24 0.40
CA ASP A 486 11.63 -2.99 -0.37
C ASP A 486 10.85 -3.17 -1.69
N LEU A 487 10.30 -2.06 -2.20
CA LEU A 487 9.51 -2.09 -3.43
C LEU A 487 10.36 -2.51 -4.65
N ASP A 488 11.64 -2.16 -4.66
CA ASP A 488 12.62 -2.48 -5.72
C ASP A 488 13.17 -3.92 -5.65
N LYS A 489 12.70 -4.75 -4.73
CA LYS A 489 13.14 -6.15 -4.58
C LYS A 489 12.11 -7.13 -5.12
N ILE A 490 12.59 -8.10 -5.90
CA ILE A 490 11.80 -9.27 -6.28
C ILE A 490 11.53 -10.11 -5.03
N ILE A 491 10.29 -10.53 -4.85
CA ILE A 491 9.90 -11.43 -3.77
C ILE A 491 9.97 -12.87 -4.29
N SER A 492 10.72 -13.73 -3.61
CA SER A 492 10.63 -15.18 -3.80
C SER A 492 9.78 -15.76 -2.68
N PHE A 493 8.48 -15.97 -2.95
CA PHE A 493 7.54 -16.45 -1.95
C PHE A 493 7.75 -17.94 -1.66
N ASP A 494 7.89 -18.28 -0.38
CA ASP A 494 8.05 -19.66 0.10
C ASP A 494 7.07 -19.98 1.23
N LEU A 495 6.22 -20.98 1.00
CA LEU A 495 5.16 -21.39 1.92
C LEU A 495 5.68 -21.82 3.30
N ASP A 496 6.80 -22.52 3.35
CA ASP A 496 7.31 -23.06 4.61
C ASP A 496 8.02 -21.99 5.43
N THR A 497 8.81 -21.17 4.78
CA THR A 497 9.56 -20.09 5.42
C THR A 497 8.61 -19.02 5.97
N SER A 498 7.55 -18.70 5.25
CA SER A 498 6.57 -17.67 5.66
C SER A 498 5.76 -18.05 6.90
N LEU A 499 5.67 -19.34 7.24
CA LEU A 499 4.94 -19.85 8.41
C LEU A 499 5.81 -20.11 9.64
N LYS A 500 7.12 -19.86 9.58
CA LYS A 500 7.99 -20.03 10.74
C LYS A 500 7.56 -19.09 11.86
N ILE A 501 7.58 -19.61 13.10
CA ILE A 501 7.26 -18.82 14.32
C ILE A 501 8.47 -17.97 14.74
N GLU A 502 9.65 -18.26 14.21
CA GLU A 502 10.88 -17.53 14.50
C GLU A 502 11.30 -16.65 13.33
N GLY A 503 11.97 -15.55 13.62
CA GLY A 503 12.48 -14.61 12.63
C GLY A 503 11.45 -13.56 12.19
N ASP A 504 11.76 -12.87 11.10
CA ASP A 504 10.94 -11.78 10.54
C ASP A 504 9.75 -12.34 9.74
N THR A 505 8.72 -12.78 10.47
CA THR A 505 7.51 -13.41 9.94
C THR A 505 6.24 -12.87 10.60
N CYS A 506 5.12 -12.96 9.89
CA CYS A 506 3.81 -12.63 10.45
C CYS A 506 3.46 -13.51 11.66
N SER A 507 3.82 -14.80 11.59
CA SER A 507 3.56 -15.75 12.68
C SER A 507 4.24 -15.34 13.99
N TYR A 508 5.45 -14.78 13.92
CA TYR A 508 6.14 -14.26 15.10
C TYR A 508 5.40 -13.06 15.73
N ILE A 509 4.93 -12.13 14.90
CA ILE A 509 4.16 -10.96 15.35
C ILE A 509 2.85 -11.39 16.02
N GLN A 510 2.10 -12.30 15.37
CA GLN A 510 0.83 -12.81 15.89
C GLN A 510 1.03 -13.63 17.17
N TYR A 511 2.12 -14.40 17.27
CA TYR A 511 2.47 -15.12 18.49
C TYR A 511 2.77 -14.17 19.65
N SER A 512 3.47 -13.06 19.40
CA SER A 512 3.72 -12.03 20.41
C SER A 512 2.42 -11.39 20.89
N TYR A 513 1.49 -11.09 20.00
CA TYR A 513 0.15 -10.60 20.34
C TYR A 513 -0.65 -11.62 21.18
N ALA A 514 -0.67 -12.88 20.77
CA ALA A 514 -1.36 -13.94 21.52
C ALA A 514 -0.77 -14.12 22.93
N ARG A 515 0.56 -13.97 23.07
CA ARG A 515 1.25 -14.01 24.36
C ARG A 515 0.84 -12.84 25.26
N ALA A 516 0.76 -11.62 24.71
CA ALA A 516 0.27 -10.44 25.44
C ALA A 516 -1.18 -10.63 25.90
N SER A 517 -2.07 -11.05 25.02
CA SER A 517 -3.47 -11.34 25.35
C SER A 517 -3.59 -12.39 26.46
N ARG A 518 -2.76 -13.43 26.41
CA ARG A 518 -2.77 -14.49 27.44
C ARG A 518 -2.33 -14.03 28.82
N ILE A 519 -1.43 -13.04 28.90
CA ILE A 519 -1.06 -12.41 30.19
C ILE A 519 -2.29 -11.72 30.78
N LEU A 520 -2.99 -10.92 29.97
CA LEU A 520 -4.19 -10.18 30.42
C LEU A 520 -5.31 -11.13 30.83
N GLU A 521 -5.54 -12.22 30.08
CA GLU A 521 -6.54 -13.26 30.44
C GLU A 521 -6.24 -14.00 31.75
N LYS A 522 -4.96 -14.24 32.04
CA LYS A 522 -4.53 -14.94 33.26
C LYS A 522 -4.43 -14.04 34.48
N SER A 523 -4.56 -12.74 34.29
CA SER A 523 -4.50 -11.80 35.42
C SER A 523 -5.75 -11.87 36.28
N ASP A 524 -5.57 -11.87 37.59
CA ASP A 524 -6.61 -11.77 38.60
C ASP A 524 -7.13 -10.34 38.81
N ILE A 525 -6.41 -9.33 38.27
CA ILE A 525 -6.82 -7.92 38.29
C ILE A 525 -6.97 -7.39 36.87
N LYS A 526 -7.87 -6.41 36.70
CA LYS A 526 -8.00 -5.67 35.43
C LYS A 526 -7.06 -4.48 35.45
N PRO A 527 -6.42 -4.13 34.29
CA PRO A 527 -5.57 -2.94 34.16
C PRO A 527 -6.33 -1.67 34.56
N ASN A 528 -5.76 -0.88 35.48
CA ASN A 528 -6.28 0.42 35.88
C ASN A 528 -5.35 1.51 35.36
N PHE A 529 -5.80 2.26 34.35
CA PHE A 529 -5.04 3.29 33.66
C PHE A 529 -5.00 4.65 34.39
N ASP A 530 -5.71 4.81 35.51
CA ASP A 530 -5.65 6.02 36.36
C ASP A 530 -4.44 5.99 37.32
N SER A 531 -3.63 4.95 37.28
CA SER A 531 -2.48 4.74 38.16
C SER A 531 -1.29 5.65 37.86
N ASP A 532 -0.36 5.72 38.81
CA ASP A 532 0.99 6.28 38.60
C ASP A 532 1.89 5.18 38.02
N PHE A 533 2.48 5.45 36.86
CA PHE A 533 3.40 4.53 36.16
C PHE A 533 4.89 4.82 36.43
N SER A 534 5.20 5.64 37.43
CA SER A 534 6.58 6.01 37.78
C SER A 534 7.41 4.85 38.36
N ASN A 535 6.74 3.74 38.71
CA ASN A 535 7.36 2.50 39.17
C ASN A 535 7.87 1.59 38.01
N LEU A 536 7.58 1.92 36.75
CA LEU A 536 8.13 1.24 35.57
C LEU A 536 9.57 1.76 35.32
N THR A 537 10.54 1.14 35.96
CA THR A 537 11.94 1.59 35.96
C THR A 537 12.92 0.56 35.41
N ASP A 538 12.46 -0.67 35.17
CA ASP A 538 13.27 -1.71 34.56
C ASP A 538 13.63 -1.36 33.11
N GLN A 539 14.84 -1.74 32.68
CA GLN A 539 15.33 -1.40 31.33
C GLN A 539 14.47 -2.00 30.22
N TYR A 540 13.90 -3.19 30.41
CA TYR A 540 13.01 -3.83 29.43
C TYR A 540 11.65 -3.14 29.37
N GLU A 541 11.13 -2.64 30.49
CA GLU A 541 9.93 -1.80 30.55
C GLU A 541 10.16 -0.48 29.77
N ILE A 542 11.26 0.20 30.06
CA ILE A 542 11.65 1.46 29.40
C ILE A 542 11.82 1.26 27.89
N ASN A 543 12.46 0.18 27.46
CA ASN A 543 12.65 -0.12 26.05
C ASN A 543 11.32 -0.37 25.33
N LEU A 544 10.38 -1.06 25.98
CA LEU A 544 9.05 -1.30 25.41
C LEU A 544 8.26 0.01 25.28
N ILE A 545 8.26 0.84 26.33
CA ILE A 545 7.62 2.17 26.31
C ILE A 545 8.21 3.03 25.18
N LYS A 546 9.54 3.09 25.08
CA LYS A 546 10.24 3.82 23.99
C LYS A 546 9.83 3.31 22.62
N LYS A 547 9.73 1.98 22.45
CA LYS A 547 9.35 1.39 21.17
C LYS A 547 7.91 1.72 20.80
N ILE A 548 6.97 1.57 21.73
CA ILE A 548 5.57 1.95 21.52
C ILE A 548 5.49 3.43 21.09
N ALA A 549 6.17 4.31 21.79
CA ALA A 549 6.16 5.75 21.55
C ALA A 549 6.63 6.17 20.14
N THR A 550 7.39 5.33 19.42
CA THR A 550 7.86 5.66 18.07
C THR A 550 6.84 5.42 16.96
N TYR A 551 5.65 4.90 17.25
CA TYR A 551 4.69 4.49 16.22
C TYR A 551 4.24 5.65 15.32
N ASP A 552 3.97 6.82 15.88
CA ASP A 552 3.61 8.02 15.11
C ASP A 552 4.73 8.48 14.15
N LEU A 553 6.00 8.33 14.56
CA LEU A 553 7.15 8.59 13.67
C LEU A 553 7.19 7.58 12.53
N GLN A 554 6.87 6.31 12.79
CA GLN A 554 6.84 5.29 11.74
C GLN A 554 5.69 5.56 10.75
N VAL A 555 4.52 5.97 11.22
CA VAL A 555 3.41 6.37 10.35
C VAL A 555 3.80 7.59 9.50
N ASN A 556 4.46 8.58 10.10
CA ASN A 556 4.95 9.76 9.39
C ASN A 556 5.99 9.40 8.31
N ASP A 557 6.94 8.55 8.64
CA ASP A 557 7.96 8.09 7.69
C ASP A 557 7.32 7.25 6.56
N ALA A 558 6.45 6.30 6.90
CA ALA A 558 5.75 5.47 5.94
C ALA A 558 4.87 6.28 4.98
N ALA A 559 4.20 7.33 5.46
CA ALA A 559 3.35 8.18 4.64
C ALA A 559 4.17 9.09 3.70
N ASN A 560 5.25 9.70 4.20
CA ASN A 560 6.10 10.58 3.39
C ASN A 560 6.87 9.83 2.31
N ASN A 561 7.33 8.60 2.62
CA ASN A 561 8.14 7.78 1.70
C ASN A 561 7.30 6.75 0.94
N LEU A 562 5.98 6.68 1.15
CA LEU A 562 5.08 5.68 0.57
C LEU A 562 5.62 4.25 0.77
N SER A 563 6.10 3.95 1.97
CA SER A 563 6.82 2.72 2.28
C SER A 563 6.09 1.84 3.30
N PRO A 564 5.33 0.82 2.86
CA PRO A 564 4.70 -0.16 3.75
C PRO A 564 5.69 -0.92 4.63
N LYS A 565 6.92 -1.14 4.13
CA LYS A 565 8.00 -1.81 4.86
C LYS A 565 8.28 -1.19 6.23
N VAL A 566 8.16 0.13 6.34
CA VAL A 566 8.40 0.86 7.61
C VAL A 566 7.46 0.33 8.70
N ILE A 567 6.18 0.15 8.37
CA ILE A 567 5.17 -0.38 9.31
C ILE A 567 5.42 -1.88 9.59
N ALA A 568 5.72 -2.67 8.56
CA ALA A 568 6.05 -4.09 8.74
C ALA A 568 7.23 -4.28 9.70
N ARG A 569 8.30 -3.54 9.47
CA ARG A 569 9.50 -3.54 10.31
C ARG A 569 9.19 -3.09 11.75
N PHE A 570 8.40 -2.04 11.92
CA PHE A 570 7.98 -1.58 13.25
C PHE A 570 7.24 -2.69 14.01
N CYS A 571 6.28 -3.36 13.39
CA CYS A 571 5.54 -4.46 14.02
C CYS A 571 6.48 -5.60 14.46
N TYR A 572 7.43 -5.98 13.61
CA TYR A 572 8.42 -6.99 13.95
C TYR A 572 9.32 -6.56 15.13
N GLU A 573 9.89 -5.35 15.07
CA GLU A 573 10.76 -4.81 16.13
C GLU A 573 10.01 -4.62 17.46
N LEU A 574 8.73 -4.22 17.41
CA LEU A 574 7.87 -4.15 18.61
C LEU A 574 7.69 -5.54 19.22
N SER A 575 7.45 -6.55 18.39
CA SER A 575 7.31 -7.95 18.84
C SER A 575 8.59 -8.49 19.47
N VAL A 576 9.76 -8.15 18.92
CA VAL A 576 11.07 -8.51 19.49
C VAL A 576 11.25 -7.83 20.85
N THR A 577 10.95 -6.53 20.94
CA THR A 577 11.07 -5.77 22.20
C THR A 577 10.11 -6.31 23.26
N PHE A 578 8.86 -6.63 22.87
CA PHE A 578 7.88 -7.25 23.77
C PHE A 578 8.33 -8.65 24.24
N SER A 579 8.90 -9.47 23.35
CA SER A 579 9.42 -10.80 23.74
C SER A 579 10.55 -10.67 24.76
N SER A 580 11.46 -9.72 24.57
CA SER A 580 12.51 -9.42 25.56
C SER A 580 11.92 -8.98 26.92
N PHE A 581 10.92 -8.09 26.90
CA PHE A 581 10.19 -7.71 28.13
C PHE A 581 9.54 -8.92 28.80
N TYR A 582 8.84 -9.77 28.04
CA TYR A 582 8.18 -10.95 28.54
C TYR A 582 9.14 -11.95 29.21
N GLU A 583 10.34 -12.11 28.66
CA GLU A 583 11.34 -13.07 29.17
C GLU A 583 12.04 -12.61 30.46
N HIS A 584 12.16 -11.30 30.66
CA HIS A 584 12.94 -10.75 31.77
C HIS A 584 12.08 -10.11 32.86
N VAL A 585 10.82 -9.75 32.58
CA VAL A 585 9.96 -9.04 33.52
C VAL A 585 8.79 -9.91 33.96
N MET A 586 8.69 -10.15 35.26
CA MET A 586 7.56 -10.89 35.84
C MET A 586 6.34 -9.98 35.93
N VAL A 587 5.38 -10.11 35.01
CA VAL A 587 4.17 -9.28 34.98
C VAL A 587 3.17 -9.74 36.05
N LEU A 588 2.76 -11.02 36.01
CA LEU A 588 1.72 -11.56 36.91
C LEU A 588 2.19 -11.74 38.35
N ASN A 589 3.48 -11.97 38.55
CA ASN A 589 4.10 -12.20 39.87
C ASN A 589 5.03 -11.00 40.22
N ALA A 590 4.58 -9.78 39.98
CA ALA A 590 5.29 -8.57 40.38
C ALA A 590 5.34 -8.47 41.92
N GLU A 591 6.32 -7.74 42.44
CA GLU A 591 6.59 -7.60 43.89
C GLU A 591 5.47 -6.87 44.63
N THR A 592 4.74 -5.96 43.95
CA THR A 592 3.58 -5.25 44.50
C THR A 592 2.42 -5.23 43.51
N ASP A 593 1.19 -5.05 44.03
CA ASP A 593 -0.01 -4.93 43.19
C ASP A 593 0.03 -3.70 42.31
N GLU A 594 0.62 -2.60 42.77
CA GLU A 594 0.80 -1.37 41.97
C GLU A 594 1.73 -1.62 40.79
N LEU A 595 2.86 -2.33 41.00
CA LEU A 595 3.79 -2.66 39.92
C LEU A 595 3.16 -3.68 38.96
N LYS A 596 2.42 -4.66 39.48
CA LYS A 596 1.64 -5.59 38.65
C LYS A 596 0.66 -4.85 37.76
N ASN A 597 -0.10 -3.91 38.34
CA ASN A 597 -1.04 -3.10 37.56
C ASN A 597 -0.32 -2.27 36.45
N SER A 598 0.78 -1.62 36.79
CA SER A 598 1.55 -0.81 35.81
C SER A 598 2.06 -1.67 34.66
N ARG A 599 2.58 -2.87 34.93
CA ARG A 599 3.03 -3.84 33.93
C ARG A 599 1.89 -4.38 33.07
N LEU A 600 0.71 -4.63 33.65
CA LEU A 600 -0.49 -5.03 32.90
C LEU A 600 -0.98 -3.92 31.96
N CYS A 601 -0.90 -2.65 32.38
CA CYS A 601 -1.22 -1.51 31.51
C CYS A 601 -0.21 -1.33 30.37
N LEU A 602 1.02 -1.81 30.52
CA LEU A 602 2.04 -1.77 29.49
C LEU A 602 1.92 -2.94 28.49
N VAL A 603 1.38 -4.09 28.90
CA VAL A 603 1.10 -5.26 28.07
C VAL A 603 -0.05 -5.01 27.11
#